data_c12577d8eb103d0f62f1465a2f606f6a
#
_entry.id   c12577d8eb103d0f62f1465a2f606f6a
#
_cell.length_a   1.000
_cell.length_b   1.000
_cell.length_c   1.000
_cell.angle_alpha   90.00
_cell.angle_beta   90.00
_cell.angle_gamma   90.00
#
_symmetry.space_group_name_H-M   'P 1'
#
loop_
_entity.id
_entity.type
_entity.pdbx_description
1 polymer ?
#
loop_
_entity_poly.entity_id
_entity_poly.type
_entity_poly.pdbx_seq_one_letter_code
_entity_poly.pdbx_strand_id
1 'polypeptide(L)'
;MRTLIKNGHLIDPANNKNGKFDLLINKGKIEAVEPKGKLKDIADSKIIDAQGAIVTPGFCDMHVHFREPGHEYKETIQTGSESAAAGGFTTVAVMPNTFPVNDNRSVTDFILTQAKETSNINILPIGAITKGLKGEALSDMGELKEAGCIGYSDDGRPVSDSEIMRRALEYSKMFDLPCIQHSEVLALTEGGSMNEGVVSTELGLKGMPTEAEDIMVHRDISLLPKTGGRLHVAHISSGGSVDLVRQAKKKGLPVTCEVAPHHFTLTHEACRGYNTNAKMSPPLRTDSDLELIQEGMRDGTIDIIATDHAPHDLVDKQVEFSKACFGIVGLETALPLTLKMVDKKIISLEKAIDMLTFQPNRIFGLDKGCLLYTSPSPRDQRGSRMPSCA
;
A
#
# COMPACT_ATOMS: atom_id res chain seq x y z
N MET A 1 -5.96 29.85 8.42
CA MET A 1 -5.62 29.65 9.84
C MET A 1 -4.20 29.10 9.89
N ARG A 2 -3.35 29.62 10.75
CA ARG A 2 -2.00 29.11 11.00
C ARG A 2 -2.03 28.10 12.15
N THR A 3 -1.18 27.09 12.08
CA THR A 3 -0.97 26.12 13.17
C THR A 3 0.52 26.03 13.45
N LEU A 4 0.93 26.20 14.70
CA LEU A 4 2.30 26.05 15.15
C LEU A 4 2.41 24.81 16.04
N ILE A 5 3.15 23.79 15.58
CA ILE A 5 3.46 22.60 16.35
C ILE A 5 4.82 22.82 17.02
N LYS A 6 4.87 22.76 18.35
CA LYS A 6 6.06 23.01 19.16
C LYS A 6 6.50 21.77 19.94
N ASN A 7 7.77 21.76 20.31
CA ASN A 7 8.34 20.75 21.21
C ASN A 7 8.21 19.30 20.69
N GLY A 8 8.06 19.07 19.39
CA GLY A 8 8.02 17.74 18.81
C GLY A 8 9.42 17.15 18.57
N HIS A 9 9.49 15.82 18.51
CA HIS A 9 10.61 15.10 17.92
C HIS A 9 10.24 14.75 16.47
N LEU A 10 10.73 15.56 15.53
CA LEU A 10 10.42 15.38 14.11
C LEU A 10 11.26 14.23 13.52
N ILE A 11 10.58 13.33 12.80
CA ILE A 11 11.18 12.34 11.93
C ILE A 11 10.60 12.52 10.53
N ASP A 12 11.41 13.04 9.61
CA ASP A 12 11.06 13.25 8.20
C ASP A 12 12.18 12.67 7.32
N PRO A 13 12.07 11.38 6.91
CA PRO A 13 13.10 10.70 6.14
C PRO A 13 13.39 11.38 4.79
N ALA A 14 12.36 11.90 4.12
CA ALA A 14 12.52 12.57 2.83
C ALA A 14 13.46 13.77 2.87
N ASN A 15 13.56 14.44 4.02
CA ASN A 15 14.39 15.63 4.22
C ASN A 15 15.56 15.40 5.19
N ASN A 16 15.86 14.15 5.51
CA ASN A 16 16.92 13.76 6.45
C ASN A 16 16.82 14.53 7.80
N LYS A 17 15.59 14.73 8.30
CA LYS A 17 15.36 15.39 9.58
C LYS A 17 14.99 14.36 10.64
N ASN A 18 15.78 14.34 11.72
CA ASN A 18 15.52 13.58 12.93
C ASN A 18 16.00 14.42 14.12
N GLY A 19 15.08 14.92 14.94
CA GLY A 19 15.43 15.74 16.09
C GLY A 19 14.31 16.65 16.58
N LYS A 20 14.67 17.60 17.45
CA LYS A 20 13.72 18.53 18.07
C LYS A 20 13.50 19.75 17.16
N PHE A 21 12.32 19.83 16.58
CA PHE A 21 11.91 20.91 15.68
C PHE A 21 10.54 21.45 16.06
N ASP A 22 10.30 22.70 15.65
CA ASP A 22 8.98 23.33 15.63
C ASP A 22 8.54 23.49 14.17
N LEU A 23 7.24 23.30 13.89
CA LEU A 23 6.66 23.38 12.55
C LEU A 23 5.59 24.46 12.49
N LEU A 24 5.65 25.31 11.47
CA LEU A 24 4.59 26.26 11.17
C LEU A 24 3.83 25.79 9.93
N ILE A 25 2.52 25.62 10.07
CA ILE A 25 1.59 25.27 8.98
C ILE A 25 0.73 26.50 8.70
N ASN A 26 0.61 26.88 7.43
CA ASN A 26 -0.24 27.97 6.99
C ASN A 26 -1.03 27.57 5.76
N LYS A 27 -2.36 27.73 5.78
CA LYS A 27 -3.27 27.38 4.67
C LYS A 27 -3.04 25.96 4.15
N GLY A 28 -2.84 24.98 5.05
CA GLY A 28 -2.65 23.56 4.69
C GLY A 28 -1.26 23.21 4.16
N LYS A 29 -0.30 24.15 4.16
CA LYS A 29 1.09 23.92 3.73
C LYS A 29 2.07 24.18 4.86
N ILE A 30 3.17 23.44 4.91
CA ILE A 30 4.28 23.70 5.82
C ILE A 30 4.98 24.97 5.37
N GLU A 31 4.94 26.01 6.20
CA GLU A 31 5.58 27.31 5.94
C GLU A 31 7.03 27.32 6.43
N ALA A 32 7.28 26.69 7.58
CA ALA A 32 8.62 26.60 8.16
C ALA A 32 8.81 25.35 9.01
N VAL A 33 10.04 24.84 9.05
CA VAL A 33 10.52 23.81 9.98
C VAL A 33 11.84 24.30 10.57
N GLU A 34 11.84 24.66 11.83
CA GLU A 34 12.98 25.27 12.50
C GLU A 34 13.37 24.47 13.76
N PRO A 35 14.64 24.50 14.17
CA PRO A 35 15.04 23.93 15.45
C PRO A 35 14.18 24.47 16.60
N LYS A 36 13.92 23.61 17.59
CA LYS A 36 13.09 23.92 18.75
C LYS A 36 13.39 25.31 19.34
N GLY A 37 12.33 26.13 19.52
CA GLY A 37 12.38 27.45 20.16
C GLY A 37 12.80 28.59 19.23
N LYS A 38 13.09 28.32 17.94
CA LYS A 38 13.37 29.39 16.96
C LYS A 38 12.11 30.04 16.40
N LEU A 39 11.00 29.31 16.31
CA LEU A 39 9.72 29.87 15.93
C LEU A 39 9.08 30.52 17.16
N LYS A 40 8.92 31.86 17.13
CA LYS A 40 8.18 32.60 18.15
C LYS A 40 6.70 32.32 18.00
N ASP A 41 5.95 32.51 19.09
CA ASP A 41 4.50 32.41 19.04
C ASP A 41 3.96 33.47 18.06
N ILE A 42 3.21 32.99 17.06
CA ILE A 42 2.65 33.82 16.01
C ILE A 42 1.23 34.18 16.42
N ALA A 43 0.92 35.49 16.46
CA ALA A 43 -0.43 35.96 16.75
C ALA A 43 -1.43 35.27 15.79
N ASP A 44 -2.60 34.92 16.31
CA ASP A 44 -3.68 34.25 15.59
C ASP A 44 -3.34 32.82 15.04
N SER A 45 -2.35 32.14 15.64
CA SER A 45 -2.06 30.74 15.34
C SER A 45 -2.63 29.79 16.40
N LYS A 46 -3.15 28.64 15.96
CA LYS A 46 -3.42 27.50 16.85
C LYS A 46 -2.08 26.89 17.25
N ILE A 47 -1.79 26.86 18.56
CA ILE A 47 -0.58 26.22 19.08
C ILE A 47 -0.91 24.79 19.50
N ILE A 48 -0.10 23.82 19.02
CA ILE A 48 -0.11 22.41 19.44
C ILE A 48 1.25 22.15 20.11
N ASP A 49 1.25 21.93 21.40
CA ASP A 49 2.44 21.48 22.13
C ASP A 49 2.52 19.95 22.02
N ALA A 50 3.49 19.46 21.27
CA ALA A 50 3.71 18.03 21.07
C ALA A 50 4.37 17.34 22.29
N GLN A 51 4.84 18.09 23.28
CA GLN A 51 5.37 17.58 24.57
C GLN A 51 6.43 16.46 24.40
N GLY A 52 7.23 16.52 23.34
CA GLY A 52 8.23 15.52 23.00
C GLY A 52 7.68 14.32 22.20
N ALA A 53 6.41 14.31 21.86
CA ALA A 53 5.87 13.29 20.98
C ALA A 53 6.55 13.30 19.60
N ILE A 54 6.54 12.15 18.95
CA ILE A 54 7.06 12.00 17.58
C ILE A 54 6.10 12.70 16.61
N VAL A 55 6.66 13.53 15.75
CA VAL A 55 5.95 14.20 14.65
C VAL A 55 6.49 13.69 13.34
N THR A 56 5.62 13.17 12.47
CA THR A 56 5.99 12.59 11.17
C THR A 56 5.13 13.18 10.07
N PRO A 57 5.49 12.99 8.78
CA PRO A 57 4.52 13.08 7.71
C PRO A 57 3.34 12.14 7.96
N GLY A 58 2.17 12.45 7.39
CA GLY A 58 1.05 11.50 7.40
C GLY A 58 1.43 10.22 6.66
N PHE A 59 0.95 9.08 7.15
CA PHE A 59 1.23 7.79 6.56
C PHE A 59 0.53 7.63 5.21
N CYS A 60 1.15 6.81 4.34
CA CYS A 60 0.64 6.48 3.01
C CYS A 60 0.51 4.97 2.89
N ASP A 61 -0.69 4.49 2.57
CA ASP A 61 -0.98 3.09 2.34
C ASP A 61 -1.28 2.86 0.85
N MET A 62 -0.48 2.04 0.19
CA MET A 62 -0.60 1.83 -1.25
C MET A 62 -1.46 0.62 -1.61
N HIS A 63 -2.13 0.01 -0.61
CA HIS A 63 -2.94 -1.18 -0.84
C HIS A 63 -4.11 -1.28 0.14
N VAL A 64 -5.30 -0.79 -0.28
CA VAL A 64 -6.54 -0.93 0.49
C VAL A 64 -7.73 -1.27 -0.41
N HIS A 65 -8.75 -1.91 0.15
CA HIS A 65 -9.99 -2.30 -0.52
C HIS A 65 -11.18 -1.57 0.10
N PHE A 66 -11.50 -0.38 -0.38
CA PHE A 66 -12.65 0.39 0.13
C PHE A 66 -13.99 -0.01 -0.47
N ARG A 67 -14.04 -1.08 -1.22
CA ARG A 67 -15.26 -1.79 -1.64
C ARG A 67 -16.29 -0.98 -2.42
N GLU A 68 -16.20 0.32 -2.49
CA GLU A 68 -17.07 1.23 -3.22
C GLU A 68 -16.42 1.67 -4.54
N PRO A 69 -17.14 1.53 -5.70
CA PRO A 69 -18.54 1.15 -5.83
C PRO A 69 -18.83 -0.36 -5.74
N GLY A 70 -20.08 -0.70 -5.37
CA GLY A 70 -20.72 -1.99 -5.58
C GLY A 70 -20.68 -2.99 -4.44
N HIS A 71 -19.89 -2.74 -3.41
CA HIS A 71 -19.79 -3.59 -2.21
C HIS A 71 -19.82 -2.75 -0.92
N GLU A 72 -20.63 -1.66 -0.94
CA GLU A 72 -20.73 -0.66 0.14
C GLU A 72 -21.18 -1.28 1.48
N TYR A 73 -21.85 -2.43 1.45
CA TYR A 73 -22.24 -3.17 2.64
C TYR A 73 -21.03 -3.74 3.43
N LYS A 74 -19.86 -3.82 2.80
CA LYS A 74 -18.61 -4.24 3.46
C LYS A 74 -17.84 -3.04 3.98
N GLU A 75 -17.72 -2.00 3.16
CA GLU A 75 -17.08 -0.74 3.48
C GLU A 75 -17.38 0.30 2.38
N THR A 76 -17.45 1.57 2.78
CA THR A 76 -17.55 2.72 1.85
C THR A 76 -16.24 3.50 1.83
N ILE A 77 -16.07 4.39 0.86
CA ILE A 77 -14.92 5.33 0.84
C ILE A 77 -14.91 6.18 2.11
N GLN A 78 -16.09 6.57 2.63
CA GLN A 78 -16.19 7.32 3.88
C GLN A 78 -15.66 6.51 5.07
N THR A 79 -16.20 5.32 5.33
CA THR A 79 -15.84 4.52 6.51
C THR A 79 -14.38 4.06 6.48
N GLY A 80 -13.90 3.65 5.29
CA GLY A 80 -12.48 3.31 5.10
C GLY A 80 -11.56 4.50 5.32
N SER A 81 -11.94 5.71 4.87
CA SER A 81 -11.16 6.92 5.11
C SER A 81 -11.12 7.33 6.59
N GLU A 82 -12.20 7.09 7.34
CA GLU A 82 -12.24 7.29 8.78
C GLU A 82 -11.31 6.32 9.52
N SER A 83 -11.32 5.03 9.14
CA SER A 83 -10.39 4.03 9.66
C SER A 83 -8.93 4.37 9.33
N ALA A 84 -8.66 4.81 8.10
CA ALA A 84 -7.33 5.25 7.69
C ALA A 84 -6.85 6.46 8.52
N ALA A 85 -7.70 7.46 8.70
CA ALA A 85 -7.39 8.64 9.52
C ALA A 85 -7.11 8.26 10.99
N ALA A 86 -7.89 7.32 11.56
CA ALA A 86 -7.66 6.78 12.91
C ALA A 86 -6.31 6.06 13.03
N GLY A 87 -5.86 5.36 11.97
CA GLY A 87 -4.55 4.72 11.88
C GLY A 87 -3.38 5.68 11.61
N GLY A 88 -3.66 6.98 11.36
CA GLY A 88 -2.64 7.99 11.02
C GLY A 88 -2.31 8.09 9.53
N PHE A 89 -3.06 7.40 8.68
CA PHE A 89 -2.92 7.51 7.23
C PHE A 89 -3.63 8.75 6.71
N THR A 90 -2.94 9.51 5.88
CA THR A 90 -3.45 10.70 5.21
C THR A 90 -3.60 10.52 3.71
N THR A 91 -3.10 9.41 3.20
CA THR A 91 -3.17 9.03 1.79
C THR A 91 -3.30 7.52 1.68
N VAL A 92 -4.26 7.04 0.88
CA VAL A 92 -4.40 5.62 0.58
C VAL A 92 -4.64 5.39 -0.90
N ALA A 93 -4.15 4.25 -1.42
CA ALA A 93 -4.42 3.81 -2.79
C ALA A 93 -5.45 2.68 -2.76
N VAL A 94 -6.57 2.89 -3.46
CA VAL A 94 -7.69 1.94 -3.51
C VAL A 94 -7.57 1.01 -4.69
N MET A 95 -7.63 -0.30 -4.43
CA MET A 95 -7.52 -1.35 -5.45
C MET A 95 -8.73 -1.41 -6.38
N PRO A 96 -8.58 -1.90 -7.63
CA PRO A 96 -9.58 -1.80 -8.68
C PRO A 96 -10.71 -2.83 -8.60
N ASN A 97 -10.68 -3.77 -7.65
CA ASN A 97 -11.63 -4.88 -7.53
C ASN A 97 -12.98 -4.49 -6.92
N THR A 98 -13.52 -3.41 -7.41
CA THR A 98 -14.88 -2.88 -7.14
C THR A 98 -15.90 -3.50 -8.10
N PHE A 99 -17.17 -3.12 -7.99
CA PHE A 99 -18.21 -3.53 -8.92
C PHE A 99 -19.08 -2.31 -9.32
N PRO A 100 -18.98 -1.83 -10.58
CA PRO A 100 -18.08 -2.35 -11.62
C PRO A 100 -16.59 -2.17 -11.28
N VAL A 101 -15.74 -2.98 -11.94
CA VAL A 101 -14.29 -2.93 -11.82
C VAL A 101 -13.76 -1.56 -12.27
N ASN A 102 -12.74 -1.03 -11.61
CA ASN A 102 -12.08 0.20 -12.03
C ASN A 102 -11.14 -0.04 -13.23
N ASP A 103 -11.71 -0.40 -14.36
CA ASP A 103 -11.03 -0.66 -15.64
C ASP A 103 -11.31 0.39 -16.73
N ASN A 104 -11.99 1.46 -16.39
CA ASN A 104 -12.36 2.55 -17.27
C ASN A 104 -12.51 3.88 -16.51
N ARG A 105 -12.45 4.97 -17.25
CA ARG A 105 -12.52 6.34 -16.71
C ARG A 105 -13.74 6.60 -15.84
N SER A 106 -14.92 6.11 -16.23
CA SER A 106 -16.17 6.43 -15.51
C SER A 106 -16.15 5.93 -14.06
N VAL A 107 -15.56 4.76 -13.81
CA VAL A 107 -15.42 4.22 -12.45
C VAL A 107 -14.36 5.00 -11.67
N THR A 108 -13.23 5.35 -12.32
CA THR A 108 -12.20 6.20 -11.70
C THR A 108 -12.78 7.57 -11.29
N ASP A 109 -13.53 8.23 -12.20
CA ASP A 109 -14.17 9.53 -11.92
C ASP A 109 -15.19 9.42 -10.79
N PHE A 110 -15.94 8.31 -10.71
CA PHE A 110 -16.86 8.05 -9.59
C PHE A 110 -16.11 7.98 -8.26
N ILE A 111 -15.03 7.15 -8.17
CA ILE A 111 -14.23 6.99 -6.95
C ILE A 111 -13.67 8.35 -6.49
N LEU A 112 -13.12 9.15 -7.42
CA LEU A 112 -12.56 10.47 -7.10
C LEU A 112 -13.64 11.47 -6.66
N THR A 113 -14.83 11.40 -7.23
CA THR A 113 -15.97 12.25 -6.84
C THR A 113 -16.43 11.91 -5.44
N GLN A 114 -16.67 10.63 -5.16
CA GLN A 114 -17.03 10.17 -3.81
C GLN A 114 -15.96 10.51 -2.78
N ALA A 115 -14.68 10.29 -3.11
CA ALA A 115 -13.60 10.66 -2.23
C ALA A 115 -13.57 12.16 -1.90
N LYS A 116 -13.84 13.02 -2.88
CA LYS A 116 -13.89 14.47 -2.68
C LYS A 116 -15.05 14.90 -1.78
N GLU A 117 -16.16 14.19 -1.84
CA GLU A 117 -17.38 14.53 -1.08
C GLU A 117 -17.37 13.97 0.34
N THR A 118 -16.78 12.79 0.55
CA THR A 118 -16.95 12.03 1.80
C THR A 118 -15.65 11.78 2.58
N SER A 119 -14.47 11.96 1.96
CA SER A 119 -13.20 11.63 2.60
C SER A 119 -12.47 12.84 3.16
N ASN A 120 -11.84 12.68 4.33
CA ASN A 120 -10.94 13.65 4.94
C ASN A 120 -9.45 13.40 4.63
N ILE A 121 -9.15 12.35 3.87
CA ILE A 121 -7.79 11.97 3.44
C ILE A 121 -7.70 11.93 1.91
N ASN A 122 -6.50 11.78 1.39
CA ASN A 122 -6.31 11.61 -0.06
C ASN A 122 -6.60 10.16 -0.45
N ILE A 123 -7.54 9.98 -1.37
CA ILE A 123 -7.84 8.70 -2.01
C ILE A 123 -7.25 8.72 -3.42
N LEU A 124 -6.43 7.73 -3.74
CA LEU A 124 -5.74 7.58 -5.02
C LEU A 124 -6.20 6.29 -5.69
N PRO A 125 -6.82 6.32 -6.85
CA PRO A 125 -7.29 5.11 -7.51
C PRO A 125 -6.14 4.33 -8.16
N ILE A 126 -6.19 3.00 -8.07
CA ILE A 126 -5.44 2.05 -8.89
C ILE A 126 -6.38 1.59 -10.00
N GLY A 127 -5.92 1.58 -11.25
CA GLY A 127 -6.68 1.05 -12.38
C GLY A 127 -6.41 -0.44 -12.59
N ALA A 128 -7.36 -1.15 -13.20
CA ALA A 128 -7.16 -2.55 -13.54
C ALA A 128 -6.10 -2.71 -14.66
N ILE A 129 -5.29 -3.76 -14.59
CA ILE A 129 -4.42 -4.15 -15.70
C ILE A 129 -5.26 -4.70 -16.85
N THR A 130 -6.24 -5.57 -16.51
CA THR A 130 -7.07 -6.23 -17.53
C THR A 130 -8.55 -5.86 -17.38
N LYS A 131 -9.27 -5.85 -18.49
CA LYS A 131 -10.71 -5.57 -18.52
C LYS A 131 -11.48 -6.57 -17.66
N GLY A 132 -12.23 -6.04 -16.69
CA GLY A 132 -13.03 -6.85 -15.77
C GLY A 132 -12.22 -7.79 -14.88
N LEU A 133 -10.89 -7.59 -14.72
CA LEU A 133 -9.96 -8.46 -13.99
C LEU A 133 -9.96 -9.90 -14.52
N LYS A 134 -10.12 -10.08 -15.82
CA LYS A 134 -10.26 -11.42 -16.45
C LYS A 134 -8.93 -12.02 -16.92
N GLY A 135 -7.84 -11.23 -16.96
CA GLY A 135 -6.55 -11.69 -17.47
C GLY A 135 -6.50 -11.92 -18.99
N GLU A 136 -7.52 -11.50 -19.76
CA GLU A 136 -7.68 -11.81 -21.18
C GLU A 136 -7.25 -10.66 -22.10
N ALA A 137 -7.53 -9.43 -21.72
CA ALA A 137 -7.25 -8.23 -22.51
C ALA A 137 -6.91 -7.06 -21.63
N LEU A 138 -5.93 -6.25 -22.02
CA LEU A 138 -5.56 -5.04 -21.27
C LEU A 138 -6.72 -4.03 -21.21
N SER A 139 -6.82 -3.34 -20.09
CA SER A 139 -7.62 -2.12 -19.95
C SER A 139 -7.01 -0.98 -20.79
N ASP A 140 -7.73 0.12 -20.93
CA ASP A 140 -7.15 1.33 -21.49
C ASP A 140 -6.34 2.07 -20.41
N MET A 141 -5.09 1.60 -20.21
CA MET A 141 -4.19 2.11 -19.18
C MET A 141 -3.87 3.60 -19.38
N GLY A 142 -3.91 4.10 -20.63
CA GLY A 142 -3.73 5.51 -20.95
C GLY A 142 -4.88 6.36 -20.42
N GLU A 143 -6.12 5.94 -20.70
CA GLU A 143 -7.33 6.60 -20.20
C GLU A 143 -7.38 6.61 -18.65
N LEU A 144 -7.05 5.48 -18.04
CA LEU A 144 -6.98 5.36 -16.57
C LEU A 144 -5.94 6.32 -15.96
N LYS A 145 -4.75 6.44 -16.61
CA LYS A 145 -3.73 7.42 -16.19
C LYS A 145 -4.25 8.85 -16.27
N GLU A 146 -4.90 9.21 -17.37
CA GLU A 146 -5.48 10.55 -17.56
C GLU A 146 -6.60 10.84 -16.57
N ALA A 147 -7.39 9.83 -16.19
CA ALA A 147 -8.41 9.92 -15.16
C ALA A 147 -7.83 10.09 -13.75
N GLY A 148 -6.55 9.77 -13.52
CA GLY A 148 -5.87 10.00 -12.25
C GLY A 148 -5.37 8.74 -11.53
N CYS A 149 -5.42 7.57 -12.16
CA CYS A 149 -4.83 6.36 -11.58
C CYS A 149 -3.31 6.50 -11.44
N ILE A 150 -2.78 5.96 -10.33
CA ILE A 150 -1.36 6.05 -9.94
C ILE A 150 -0.58 4.76 -10.17
N GLY A 151 -1.23 3.69 -10.57
CA GLY A 151 -0.68 2.36 -10.84
C GLY A 151 -1.75 1.47 -11.43
N TYR A 152 -1.37 0.24 -11.78
CA TYR A 152 -2.28 -0.74 -12.36
C TYR A 152 -2.16 -2.08 -11.65
N SER A 153 -3.30 -2.72 -11.34
CA SER A 153 -3.38 -4.01 -10.66
C SER A 153 -4.62 -4.77 -11.07
N ASP A 154 -4.56 -6.09 -11.04
CA ASP A 154 -5.76 -6.95 -11.05
C ASP A 154 -6.03 -7.54 -9.65
N ASP A 155 -5.51 -6.91 -8.61
CA ASP A 155 -5.58 -7.42 -7.24
C ASP A 155 -6.99 -7.86 -6.82
N GLY A 156 -7.01 -8.82 -6.10
CA GLY A 156 -7.32 -10.12 -5.67
C GLY A 156 -7.30 -11.20 -6.74
N ARG A 157 -6.73 -10.98 -7.91
CA ARG A 157 -6.45 -12.00 -8.94
C ARG A 157 -5.10 -11.73 -9.60
N PRO A 158 -4.36 -12.79 -9.97
CA PRO A 158 -3.13 -12.61 -10.74
C PRO A 158 -3.42 -12.36 -12.22
N VAL A 159 -2.55 -11.61 -12.89
CA VAL A 159 -2.45 -11.66 -14.35
C VAL A 159 -1.68 -12.93 -14.70
N SER A 160 -2.41 -14.03 -14.93
CA SER A 160 -1.82 -15.37 -15.13
C SER A 160 -1.11 -15.52 -16.46
N ASP A 161 -1.63 -14.89 -17.53
CA ASP A 161 -1.03 -14.96 -18.87
C ASP A 161 0.24 -14.10 -18.94
N SER A 162 1.37 -14.76 -19.30
CA SER A 162 2.69 -14.10 -19.37
C SER A 162 2.79 -13.07 -20.48
N GLU A 163 2.08 -13.25 -21.62
CA GLU A 163 2.07 -12.28 -22.71
C GLU A 163 1.26 -11.04 -22.32
N ILE A 164 0.11 -11.21 -21.66
CA ILE A 164 -0.68 -10.09 -21.14
C ILE A 164 0.15 -9.28 -20.13
N MET A 165 0.82 -9.95 -19.19
CA MET A 165 1.67 -9.25 -18.22
C MET A 165 2.86 -8.55 -18.88
N ARG A 166 3.49 -9.19 -19.88
CA ARG A 166 4.55 -8.57 -20.66
C ARG A 166 4.07 -7.28 -21.33
N ARG A 167 2.91 -7.32 -21.99
CA ARG A 167 2.30 -6.14 -22.62
C ARG A 167 1.91 -5.06 -21.62
N ALA A 168 1.40 -5.46 -20.45
CA ALA A 168 1.08 -4.52 -19.37
C ALA A 168 2.33 -3.74 -18.93
N LEU A 169 3.45 -4.44 -18.69
CA LEU A 169 4.73 -3.83 -18.32
C LEU A 169 5.29 -2.91 -19.43
N GLU A 170 5.17 -3.28 -20.70
CA GLU A 170 5.56 -2.42 -21.82
C GLU A 170 4.69 -1.18 -21.92
N TYR A 171 3.38 -1.32 -21.73
CA TYR A 171 2.44 -0.20 -21.85
C TYR A 171 2.52 0.75 -20.64
N SER A 172 2.58 0.24 -19.42
CA SER A 172 2.69 1.04 -18.19
C SER A 172 3.95 1.92 -18.17
N LYS A 173 5.04 1.43 -18.78
CA LYS A 173 6.29 2.17 -18.91
C LYS A 173 6.11 3.53 -19.60
N MET A 174 5.17 3.65 -20.56
CA MET A 174 4.90 4.92 -21.27
C MET A 174 4.44 6.03 -20.31
N PHE A 175 3.85 5.64 -19.18
CA PHE A 175 3.29 6.55 -18.17
C PHE A 175 4.15 6.63 -16.90
N ASP A 176 5.25 5.87 -16.84
CA ASP A 176 6.09 5.70 -15.66
C ASP A 176 5.30 5.24 -14.42
N LEU A 177 4.29 4.38 -14.61
CA LEU A 177 3.48 3.80 -13.54
C LEU A 177 3.82 2.33 -13.31
N PRO A 178 3.78 1.83 -12.05
CA PRO A 178 4.03 0.43 -11.75
C PRO A 178 2.85 -0.45 -12.15
N CYS A 179 3.15 -1.68 -12.61
CA CYS A 179 2.23 -2.81 -12.55
C CYS A 179 2.39 -3.46 -11.17
N ILE A 180 1.28 -3.59 -10.45
CA ILE A 180 1.20 -4.15 -9.10
C ILE A 180 0.61 -5.55 -9.25
N GLN A 181 1.35 -6.58 -8.86
CA GLN A 181 0.93 -7.96 -9.07
C GLN A 181 0.58 -8.65 -7.75
N HIS A 182 -0.66 -9.14 -7.68
CA HIS A 182 -1.05 -10.19 -6.76
C HIS A 182 -0.47 -11.51 -7.24
N SER A 183 0.62 -11.95 -6.61
CA SER A 183 1.44 -13.06 -7.15
C SER A 183 0.88 -14.40 -6.70
N GLU A 184 0.14 -15.07 -7.59
CA GLU A 184 -0.49 -16.36 -7.30
C GLU A 184 -0.61 -17.22 -8.57
N VAL A 185 -0.17 -18.47 -8.50
CA VAL A 185 -0.46 -19.50 -9.52
C VAL A 185 -1.76 -20.21 -9.16
N LEU A 186 -2.88 -19.76 -9.74
CA LEU A 186 -4.24 -20.23 -9.42
C LEU A 186 -4.40 -21.75 -9.47
N ALA A 187 -3.72 -22.45 -10.40
CA ALA A 187 -3.78 -23.90 -10.49
C ALA A 187 -3.23 -24.63 -9.26
N LEU A 188 -2.34 -23.98 -8.47
CA LEU A 188 -1.79 -24.52 -7.22
C LEU A 188 -2.66 -24.20 -6.02
N THR A 189 -3.44 -23.12 -6.07
CA THR A 189 -4.20 -22.60 -4.94
C THR A 189 -5.69 -22.89 -5.01
N GLU A 190 -6.19 -23.39 -6.14
CA GLU A 190 -7.62 -23.67 -6.34
C GLU A 190 -8.22 -24.48 -5.19
N GLY A 191 -9.28 -23.93 -4.57
CA GLY A 191 -9.94 -24.55 -3.41
C GLY A 191 -9.12 -24.52 -2.11
N GLY A 192 -7.93 -23.92 -2.11
CA GLY A 192 -7.11 -23.69 -0.93
C GLY A 192 -7.76 -22.68 0.03
N SER A 193 -7.45 -22.81 1.31
CA SER A 193 -8.06 -21.97 2.37
C SER A 193 -7.05 -21.31 3.29
N MET A 194 -5.85 -21.84 3.36
CA MET A 194 -4.75 -21.39 4.22
C MET A 194 -3.41 -21.91 3.69
N ASN A 195 -2.31 -21.54 4.33
CA ASN A 195 -0.99 -22.06 3.97
C ASN A 195 -0.93 -23.59 4.02
N GLU A 196 -0.30 -24.21 3.00
CA GLU A 196 -0.04 -25.66 2.99
C GLU A 196 1.02 -26.02 4.05
N GLY A 197 0.74 -27.05 4.83
CA GLY A 197 1.65 -27.53 5.84
C GLY A 197 0.98 -28.32 6.96
N VAL A 198 1.66 -28.43 8.11
CA VAL A 198 1.19 -29.22 9.26
C VAL A 198 -0.17 -28.73 9.75
N VAL A 199 -0.33 -27.42 9.92
CA VAL A 199 -1.59 -26.84 10.47
C VAL A 199 -2.78 -27.10 9.53
N SER A 200 -2.62 -26.92 8.21
CA SER A 200 -3.71 -27.21 7.26
C SER A 200 -4.08 -28.69 7.26
N THR A 201 -3.09 -29.59 7.38
CA THR A 201 -3.32 -31.03 7.48
C THR A 201 -4.07 -31.39 8.77
N GLU A 202 -3.66 -30.84 9.91
CA GLU A 202 -4.33 -31.06 11.21
C GLU A 202 -5.78 -30.56 11.23
N LEU A 203 -6.04 -29.43 10.55
CA LEU A 203 -7.37 -28.83 10.44
C LEU A 203 -8.23 -29.49 9.35
N GLY A 204 -7.66 -30.38 8.52
CA GLY A 204 -8.36 -30.97 7.37
C GLY A 204 -8.73 -29.95 6.28
N LEU A 205 -7.96 -28.87 6.16
CA LEU A 205 -8.16 -27.80 5.19
C LEU A 205 -7.20 -27.95 4.01
N LYS A 206 -7.67 -27.66 2.78
CA LYS A 206 -6.79 -27.64 1.63
C LYS A 206 -5.81 -26.48 1.73
N GLY A 207 -4.51 -26.78 1.57
CA GLY A 207 -3.42 -25.82 1.62
C GLY A 207 -3.21 -25.07 0.33
N MET A 208 -2.54 -23.93 0.42
CA MET A 208 -2.01 -23.09 -0.66
C MET A 208 -0.49 -23.06 -0.51
N PRO A 209 0.26 -23.73 -1.41
CA PRO A 209 1.72 -23.82 -1.29
C PRO A 209 2.39 -22.47 -1.51
N THR A 210 3.55 -22.26 -0.90
CA THR A 210 4.37 -21.03 -1.06
C THR A 210 4.86 -20.86 -2.49
N GLU A 211 5.11 -21.96 -3.19
CA GLU A 211 5.54 -21.99 -4.59
C GLU A 211 4.55 -21.30 -5.53
N ALA A 212 3.27 -21.21 -5.15
CA ALA A 212 2.28 -20.47 -5.93
C ALA A 212 2.62 -18.97 -6.05
N GLU A 213 3.17 -18.38 -5.01
CA GLU A 213 3.68 -17.00 -5.02
C GLU A 213 5.05 -16.92 -5.70
N ASP A 214 5.99 -17.77 -5.31
CA ASP A 214 7.38 -17.72 -5.78
C ASP A 214 7.49 -17.88 -7.30
N ILE A 215 6.74 -18.80 -7.88
CA ILE A 215 6.72 -19.03 -9.36
C ILE A 215 6.22 -17.78 -10.08
N MET A 216 5.16 -17.14 -9.58
CA MET A 216 4.61 -15.94 -10.21
C MET A 216 5.58 -14.76 -10.09
N VAL A 217 6.15 -14.52 -8.91
CA VAL A 217 7.16 -13.49 -8.70
C VAL A 217 8.36 -13.69 -9.61
N HIS A 218 8.87 -14.94 -9.73
CA HIS A 218 9.98 -15.27 -10.63
C HIS A 218 9.62 -15.01 -12.10
N ARG A 219 8.42 -15.42 -12.54
CA ARG A 219 7.92 -15.18 -13.89
C ARG A 219 7.94 -13.70 -14.22
N ASP A 220 7.37 -12.85 -13.35
CA ASP A 220 7.25 -11.40 -13.58
C ASP A 220 8.61 -10.70 -13.59
N ILE A 221 9.49 -11.04 -12.65
CA ILE A 221 10.87 -10.53 -12.64
C ILE A 221 11.60 -10.88 -13.96
N SER A 222 11.36 -12.08 -14.52
CA SER A 222 12.01 -12.52 -15.76
C SER A 222 11.58 -11.69 -16.98
N LEU A 223 10.45 -10.99 -16.93
CA LEU A 223 9.97 -10.11 -18.00
C LEU A 223 10.63 -8.72 -17.99
N LEU A 224 11.15 -8.28 -16.84
CA LEU A 224 11.66 -6.91 -16.66
C LEU A 224 12.83 -6.51 -17.58
N PRO A 225 13.84 -7.37 -17.85
CA PRO A 225 14.96 -7.01 -18.71
C PRO A 225 14.54 -6.64 -20.14
N LYS A 226 13.43 -7.22 -20.62
CA LYS A 226 12.91 -6.97 -21.98
C LYS A 226 11.96 -5.78 -22.02
N THR A 227 11.06 -5.68 -21.06
CA THR A 227 10.01 -4.66 -21.05
C THR A 227 10.52 -3.31 -20.52
N GLY A 228 11.40 -3.36 -19.54
CA GLY A 228 11.87 -2.17 -18.80
C GLY A 228 10.73 -1.45 -18.06
N GLY A 229 9.58 -2.13 -17.86
CA GLY A 229 8.49 -1.66 -17.04
C GLY A 229 8.83 -1.76 -15.55
N ARG A 230 8.01 -1.14 -14.70
CA ARG A 230 8.16 -1.16 -13.23
C ARG A 230 7.21 -2.19 -12.64
N LEU A 231 7.76 -3.17 -11.94
CA LEU A 231 6.99 -4.18 -11.21
C LEU A 231 6.94 -3.81 -9.72
N HIS A 232 5.77 -3.89 -9.14
CA HIS A 232 5.58 -3.88 -7.69
C HIS A 232 4.92 -5.18 -7.26
N VAL A 233 5.62 -5.97 -6.43
CA VAL A 233 5.08 -7.21 -5.87
C VAL A 233 4.23 -6.85 -4.67
N ALA A 234 2.91 -7.08 -4.77
CA ALA A 234 1.98 -6.80 -3.69
C ALA A 234 2.15 -7.79 -2.52
N HIS A 235 1.85 -7.34 -1.29
CA HIS A 235 1.70 -8.14 -0.06
C HIS A 235 2.55 -9.43 0.00
N ILE A 236 3.87 -9.32 -0.22
CA ILE A 236 4.79 -10.46 -0.21
C ILE A 236 4.65 -11.28 1.08
N SER A 237 4.49 -12.59 0.97
CA SER A 237 4.22 -13.49 2.10
C SER A 237 5.24 -14.61 2.28
N SER A 238 5.96 -14.95 1.23
CA SER A 238 6.90 -16.08 1.19
C SER A 238 8.35 -15.61 1.29
N GLY A 239 9.17 -16.35 2.03
CA GLY A 239 10.62 -16.12 2.10
C GLY A 239 11.32 -16.32 0.76
N GLY A 240 10.84 -17.25 -0.07
CA GLY A 240 11.35 -17.49 -1.42
C GLY A 240 11.16 -16.26 -2.32
N SER A 241 10.00 -15.63 -2.27
CA SER A 241 9.69 -14.40 -3.01
C SER A 241 10.57 -13.23 -2.54
N VAL A 242 10.84 -13.09 -1.24
CA VAL A 242 11.79 -12.09 -0.72
C VAL A 242 13.17 -12.28 -1.34
N ASP A 243 13.67 -13.51 -1.42
CA ASP A 243 14.98 -13.80 -2.01
C ASP A 243 15.02 -13.50 -3.52
N LEU A 244 13.95 -13.80 -4.24
CA LEU A 244 13.83 -13.46 -5.67
C LEU A 244 13.89 -11.95 -5.91
N VAL A 245 13.15 -11.17 -5.13
CA VAL A 245 13.17 -9.70 -5.20
C VAL A 245 14.56 -9.16 -4.81
N ARG A 246 15.19 -9.70 -3.75
CA ARG A 246 16.55 -9.32 -3.33
C ARG A 246 17.57 -9.51 -4.46
N GLN A 247 17.53 -10.65 -5.15
CA GLN A 247 18.42 -10.95 -6.28
C GLN A 247 18.13 -10.04 -7.48
N ALA A 248 16.88 -9.74 -7.77
CA ALA A 248 16.49 -8.85 -8.86
C ALA A 248 16.97 -7.40 -8.60
N LYS A 249 16.82 -6.89 -7.38
CA LYS A 249 17.34 -5.58 -6.97
C LYS A 249 18.85 -5.50 -7.09
N LYS A 250 19.60 -6.55 -6.68
CA LYS A 250 21.06 -6.61 -6.86
C LYS A 250 21.49 -6.55 -8.33
N LYS A 251 20.64 -6.99 -9.25
CA LYS A 251 20.84 -6.88 -10.71
C LYS A 251 20.40 -5.52 -11.28
N GLY A 252 19.89 -4.62 -10.45
CA GLY A 252 19.40 -3.30 -10.87
C GLY A 252 18.07 -3.33 -11.62
N LEU A 253 17.29 -4.41 -11.50
CA LEU A 253 15.97 -4.50 -12.14
C LEU A 253 14.95 -3.58 -11.43
N PRO A 254 14.01 -2.98 -12.18
CA PRO A 254 13.01 -2.05 -11.64
C PRO A 254 11.88 -2.81 -10.93
N VAL A 255 12.20 -3.44 -9.81
CA VAL A 255 11.27 -4.18 -8.97
C VAL A 255 11.25 -3.59 -7.56
N THR A 256 10.05 -3.46 -7.00
CA THR A 256 9.77 -3.09 -5.61
C THR A 256 8.76 -4.05 -5.02
N CYS A 257 8.64 -4.10 -3.71
CA CYS A 257 7.62 -4.92 -3.05
C CYS A 257 7.12 -4.30 -1.75
N GLU A 258 5.96 -4.73 -1.35
CA GLU A 258 5.31 -4.37 -0.09
C GLU A 258 5.06 -5.59 0.78
N VAL A 259 4.88 -5.36 2.08
CA VAL A 259 4.48 -6.39 3.05
C VAL A 259 3.33 -5.89 3.91
N ALA A 260 2.34 -6.76 4.15
CA ALA A 260 1.24 -6.43 5.03
C ALA A 260 1.58 -6.72 6.51
N PRO A 261 1.03 -5.93 7.46
CA PRO A 261 1.30 -6.10 8.88
C PRO A 261 1.03 -7.50 9.41
N HIS A 262 0.03 -8.18 8.89
CA HIS A 262 -0.29 -9.55 9.27
C HIS A 262 0.77 -10.56 8.79
N HIS A 263 1.47 -10.32 7.67
CA HIS A 263 2.50 -11.22 7.16
C HIS A 263 3.84 -11.12 7.90
N PHE A 264 4.13 -10.02 8.58
CA PHE A 264 5.34 -9.91 9.42
C PHE A 264 5.08 -10.11 10.93
N THR A 265 3.82 -10.39 11.33
CA THR A 265 3.44 -10.54 12.75
C THR A 265 2.74 -11.85 13.09
N LEU A 266 2.04 -12.45 12.14
CA LEU A 266 1.24 -13.66 12.34
C LEU A 266 1.74 -14.79 11.44
N THR A 267 1.50 -16.02 11.89
CA THR A 267 1.75 -17.24 11.11
C THR A 267 0.46 -18.04 10.93
N HIS A 268 0.51 -19.12 10.17
CA HIS A 268 -0.60 -20.02 9.96
C HIS A 268 -1.21 -20.57 11.25
N GLU A 269 -0.47 -20.50 12.36
CA GLU A 269 -0.96 -20.87 13.71
C GLU A 269 -2.20 -20.04 14.13
N ALA A 270 -2.31 -18.79 13.63
CA ALA A 270 -3.48 -17.94 13.89
C ALA A 270 -4.79 -18.51 13.31
N CYS A 271 -4.72 -19.46 12.37
CA CYS A 271 -5.89 -20.13 11.80
C CYS A 271 -6.41 -21.27 12.69
N ARG A 272 -5.67 -21.69 13.73
CA ARG A 272 -6.13 -22.73 14.67
C ARG A 272 -7.47 -22.35 15.29
N GLY A 273 -8.30 -23.36 15.52
CA GLY A 273 -9.68 -23.15 15.96
C GLY A 273 -10.60 -22.62 14.86
N TYR A 274 -10.17 -22.70 13.60
CA TYR A 274 -10.92 -22.20 12.44
C TYR A 274 -11.23 -20.70 12.52
N ASN A 275 -10.27 -19.92 13.01
CA ASN A 275 -10.38 -18.48 13.14
C ASN A 275 -10.45 -17.79 11.76
N THR A 276 -11.64 -17.51 11.28
CA THR A 276 -11.88 -16.89 9.98
C THR A 276 -11.29 -15.48 9.87
N ASN A 277 -11.08 -14.77 10.98
CA ASN A 277 -10.41 -13.46 10.97
C ASN A 277 -8.93 -13.54 10.62
N ALA A 278 -8.33 -14.74 10.66
CA ALA A 278 -6.96 -14.99 10.19
C ALA A 278 -6.91 -15.55 8.75
N LYS A 279 -8.05 -15.66 8.07
CA LYS A 279 -8.11 -16.13 6.67
C LYS A 279 -7.79 -14.98 5.73
N MET A 280 -6.66 -15.11 5.01
CA MET A 280 -6.12 -14.09 4.10
C MET A 280 -5.54 -14.73 2.84
N SER A 281 -5.48 -14.00 1.73
CA SER A 281 -4.75 -14.34 0.51
C SER A 281 -3.83 -13.18 0.10
N PRO A 282 -2.50 -13.41 0.00
CA PRO A 282 -1.78 -14.66 0.33
C PRO A 282 -1.99 -15.11 1.77
N PRO A 283 -1.92 -16.42 2.05
CA PRO A 283 -2.15 -16.91 3.41
C PRO A 283 -1.02 -16.54 4.36
N LEU A 284 -1.34 -16.49 5.66
CA LEU A 284 -0.35 -16.42 6.71
C LEU A 284 0.55 -17.67 6.64
N ARG A 285 1.86 -17.48 6.51
CA ARG A 285 2.84 -18.53 6.24
C ARG A 285 3.44 -19.11 7.54
N THR A 286 4.57 -19.77 7.42
CA THR A 286 5.29 -20.40 8.53
C THR A 286 6.16 -19.39 9.30
N ASP A 287 6.70 -19.80 10.45
CA ASP A 287 7.67 -19.00 11.21
C ASP A 287 8.94 -18.73 10.39
N SER A 288 9.39 -19.69 9.58
CA SER A 288 10.56 -19.50 8.70
C SER A 288 10.32 -18.44 7.64
N ASP A 289 9.13 -18.38 7.03
CA ASP A 289 8.78 -17.31 6.11
C ASP A 289 8.73 -15.94 6.80
N LEU A 290 8.13 -15.90 8.00
CA LEU A 290 8.04 -14.68 8.81
C LEU A 290 9.45 -14.14 9.15
N GLU A 291 10.39 -15.00 9.51
CA GLU A 291 11.79 -14.62 9.77
C GLU A 291 12.46 -14.02 8.54
N LEU A 292 12.29 -14.62 7.35
CA LEU A 292 12.83 -14.13 6.09
C LEU A 292 12.19 -12.81 5.63
N ILE A 293 10.88 -12.62 5.88
CA ILE A 293 10.20 -11.35 5.67
C ILE A 293 10.80 -10.27 6.58
N GLN A 294 10.96 -10.56 7.88
CA GLN A 294 11.56 -9.62 8.82
C GLN A 294 13.02 -9.29 8.45
N GLU A 295 13.76 -10.25 7.91
CA GLU A 295 15.09 -10.01 7.33
C GLU A 295 15.01 -9.08 6.12
N GLY A 296 14.05 -9.31 5.21
CA GLY A 296 13.81 -8.44 4.05
C GLY A 296 13.43 -7.00 4.42
N MET A 297 12.71 -6.81 5.54
CA MET A 297 12.45 -5.49 6.10
C MET A 297 13.75 -4.85 6.63
N ARG A 298 14.61 -5.63 7.29
CA ARG A 298 15.87 -5.17 7.88
C ARG A 298 16.87 -4.73 6.81
N ASP A 299 17.07 -5.55 5.79
CA ASP A 299 18.09 -5.31 4.75
C ASP A 299 17.63 -4.37 3.64
N GLY A 300 16.35 -3.97 3.63
CA GLY A 300 15.76 -3.05 2.65
C GLY A 300 15.33 -3.73 1.34
N THR A 301 15.26 -5.05 1.31
CA THR A 301 14.64 -5.80 0.20
C THR A 301 13.16 -5.45 0.09
N ILE A 302 12.44 -5.39 1.22
CA ILE A 302 11.07 -4.93 1.29
C ILE A 302 11.08 -3.40 1.41
N ASP A 303 10.37 -2.73 0.50
CA ASP A 303 10.41 -1.27 0.36
C ASP A 303 9.42 -0.57 1.27
N ILE A 304 8.17 -1.05 1.32
CA ILE A 304 7.06 -0.38 2.00
C ILE A 304 6.23 -1.34 2.84
N ILE A 305 5.51 -0.76 3.78
CA ILE A 305 4.43 -1.43 4.51
C ILE A 305 3.12 -0.92 3.93
N ALA A 306 2.29 -1.83 3.43
CA ALA A 306 0.94 -1.57 2.98
C ALA A 306 -0.01 -2.55 3.67
N THR A 307 -1.21 -2.10 4.04
CA THR A 307 -2.01 -2.89 4.98
C THR A 307 -2.72 -4.07 4.35
N ASP A 308 -3.01 -3.98 3.07
CA ASP A 308 -3.97 -4.86 2.41
C ASP A 308 -5.29 -4.93 3.24
N HIS A 309 -5.76 -3.74 3.65
CA HIS A 309 -7.00 -3.59 4.40
C HIS A 309 -8.17 -4.09 3.56
N ALA A 310 -8.66 -5.28 3.90
CA ALA A 310 -9.65 -6.01 3.12
C ALA A 310 -10.88 -6.40 3.98
N PRO A 311 -11.74 -5.42 4.28
CA PRO A 311 -12.92 -5.63 5.13
C PRO A 311 -13.97 -6.52 4.47
N HIS A 312 -14.68 -7.27 5.31
CA HIS A 312 -15.83 -8.09 4.95
C HIS A 312 -16.93 -7.95 6.00
N ASP A 313 -18.16 -8.15 5.59
CA ASP A 313 -19.29 -8.22 6.50
C ASP A 313 -19.15 -9.41 7.46
N LEU A 314 -19.73 -9.30 8.65
CA LEU A 314 -19.71 -10.35 9.64
C LEU A 314 -20.31 -11.67 9.11
N VAL A 315 -21.33 -11.59 8.26
CA VAL A 315 -21.95 -12.77 7.63
C VAL A 315 -20.95 -13.50 6.74
N ASP A 316 -20.09 -12.76 6.03
CA ASP A 316 -19.05 -13.33 5.17
C ASP A 316 -17.91 -14.01 5.98
N LYS A 317 -17.76 -13.66 7.26
CA LYS A 317 -16.71 -14.18 8.15
C LYS A 317 -17.22 -15.21 9.14
N GLN A 318 -18.50 -15.14 9.57
CA GLN A 318 -19.10 -16.06 10.54
C GLN A 318 -19.68 -17.32 9.87
N VAL A 319 -18.89 -17.96 9.04
CA VAL A 319 -19.20 -19.20 8.32
C VAL A 319 -18.07 -20.21 8.50
N GLU A 320 -18.23 -21.41 7.95
CA GLU A 320 -17.15 -22.41 7.92
C GLU A 320 -15.87 -21.80 7.32
N PHE A 321 -14.71 -22.14 7.89
CA PHE A 321 -13.42 -21.56 7.49
C PHE A 321 -13.16 -21.66 5.97
N SER A 322 -13.49 -22.80 5.35
CA SER A 322 -13.33 -22.99 3.90
C SER A 322 -14.20 -22.05 3.06
N LYS A 323 -15.35 -21.61 3.57
CA LYS A 323 -16.32 -20.74 2.89
C LYS A 323 -16.12 -19.25 3.21
N ALA A 324 -15.46 -18.94 4.33
CA ALA A 324 -15.24 -17.57 4.74
C ALA A 324 -14.43 -16.79 3.69
N CYS A 325 -14.77 -15.52 3.50
CA CYS A 325 -14.02 -14.64 2.62
C CYS A 325 -12.59 -14.40 3.14
N PHE A 326 -11.64 -14.29 2.21
CA PHE A 326 -10.26 -13.86 2.49
C PHE A 326 -10.23 -12.37 2.76
N GLY A 327 -9.61 -11.95 3.84
CA GLY A 327 -9.42 -10.54 4.16
C GLY A 327 -9.22 -10.29 5.65
N ILE A 328 -8.28 -9.38 5.94
CA ILE A 328 -7.96 -8.88 7.30
C ILE A 328 -8.03 -7.35 7.24
N VAL A 329 -8.58 -6.71 8.29
CA VAL A 329 -8.52 -5.25 8.45
C VAL A 329 -7.16 -4.84 9.02
N GLY A 330 -6.55 -3.78 8.50
CA GLY A 330 -5.17 -3.44 8.82
C GLY A 330 -4.89 -1.98 9.19
N LEU A 331 -5.70 -1.02 8.73
CA LEU A 331 -5.40 0.40 8.81
C LEU A 331 -5.12 0.88 10.25
N GLU A 332 -5.99 0.57 11.21
CA GLU A 332 -5.84 1.05 12.59
C GLU A 332 -4.74 0.30 13.37
N THR A 333 -4.30 -0.88 12.88
CA THR A 333 -3.31 -1.72 13.55
C THR A 333 -1.92 -1.66 12.94
N ALA A 334 -1.76 -1.07 11.75
CA ALA A 334 -0.48 -1.02 11.04
C ALA A 334 0.64 -0.37 11.84
N LEU A 335 0.40 0.82 12.38
CA LEU A 335 1.41 1.53 13.16
C LEU A 335 1.84 0.76 14.42
N PRO A 336 0.94 0.33 15.32
CA PRO A 336 1.37 -0.41 16.51
C PRO A 336 2.07 -1.74 16.18
N LEU A 337 1.69 -2.44 15.11
CA LEU A 337 2.37 -3.65 14.67
C LEU A 337 3.76 -3.34 14.10
N THR A 338 3.90 -2.25 13.34
CA THR A 338 5.20 -1.78 12.86
C THR A 338 6.12 -1.37 14.02
N LEU A 339 5.60 -0.68 15.04
CA LEU A 339 6.38 -0.32 16.22
C LEU A 339 6.86 -1.54 17.01
N LYS A 340 6.11 -2.65 17.03
CA LYS A 340 6.63 -3.93 17.59
C LYS A 340 7.88 -4.42 16.87
N MET A 341 8.03 -4.15 15.55
CA MET A 341 9.26 -4.49 14.82
C MET A 341 10.42 -3.59 15.23
N VAL A 342 10.14 -2.34 15.60
CA VAL A 342 11.14 -1.44 16.18
C VAL A 342 11.57 -1.91 17.57
N ASP A 343 10.62 -2.27 18.43
CA ASP A 343 10.90 -2.80 19.79
C ASP A 343 11.74 -4.08 19.74
N LYS A 344 11.44 -4.98 18.77
CA LYS A 344 12.21 -6.18 18.49
C LYS A 344 13.56 -5.91 17.82
N LYS A 345 13.90 -4.66 17.51
CA LYS A 345 15.13 -4.25 16.81
C LYS A 345 15.30 -4.89 15.42
N ILE A 346 14.20 -5.20 14.75
CA ILE A 346 14.18 -5.69 13.38
C ILE A 346 14.46 -4.54 12.43
N ILE A 347 13.78 -3.40 12.63
CA ILE A 347 14.02 -2.15 11.90
C ILE A 347 14.17 -0.99 12.89
N SER A 348 14.81 0.10 12.45
CA SER A 348 14.85 1.34 13.24
C SER A 348 13.52 2.10 13.13
N LEU A 349 13.25 3.01 14.08
CA LEU A 349 12.07 3.87 14.01
C LEU A 349 12.07 4.74 12.73
N GLU A 350 13.23 5.26 12.33
CA GLU A 350 13.35 6.03 11.08
C GLU A 350 12.99 5.18 9.87
N LYS A 351 13.46 3.92 9.81
CA LYS A 351 13.11 3.00 8.73
C LYS A 351 11.62 2.68 8.73
N ALA A 352 11.01 2.48 9.89
CA ALA A 352 9.58 2.26 10.02
C ALA A 352 8.77 3.43 9.46
N ILE A 353 9.13 4.65 9.82
CA ILE A 353 8.49 5.88 9.31
C ILE A 353 8.77 6.03 7.80
N ASP A 354 9.97 5.75 7.33
CA ASP A 354 10.34 5.78 5.91
C ASP A 354 9.45 4.85 5.06
N MET A 355 9.26 3.60 5.53
CA MET A 355 8.43 2.59 4.85
C MET A 355 6.93 2.94 4.83
N LEU A 356 6.45 3.78 5.75
CA LEU A 356 5.06 4.24 5.84
C LEU A 356 4.83 5.63 5.23
N THR A 357 5.88 6.36 4.82
CA THR A 357 5.74 7.75 4.36
C THR A 357 6.43 8.02 3.04
N PHE A 358 7.75 8.13 3.05
CA PHE A 358 8.51 8.56 1.87
C PHE A 358 8.64 7.49 0.79
N GLN A 359 8.90 6.23 1.17
CA GLN A 359 9.07 5.16 0.17
C GLN A 359 7.83 4.90 -0.66
N PRO A 360 6.58 4.82 -0.09
CA PRO A 360 5.37 4.74 -0.88
C PRO A 360 5.27 5.86 -1.93
N ASN A 361 5.49 7.10 -1.49
CA ASN A 361 5.42 8.26 -2.38
C ASN A 361 6.47 8.22 -3.49
N ARG A 362 7.69 7.83 -3.18
CA ARG A 362 8.78 7.69 -4.15
C ARG A 362 8.47 6.62 -5.20
N ILE A 363 7.95 5.47 -4.78
CA ILE A 363 7.64 4.35 -5.67
C ILE A 363 6.51 4.71 -6.62
N PHE A 364 5.48 5.38 -6.13
CA PHE A 364 4.31 5.73 -6.94
C PHE A 364 4.40 7.13 -7.59
N GLY A 365 5.52 7.81 -7.43
CA GLY A 365 5.77 9.12 -8.06
C GLY A 365 4.84 10.23 -7.54
N LEU A 366 4.50 10.18 -6.25
CA LEU A 366 3.56 11.11 -5.63
C LEU A 366 4.29 12.28 -4.97
N ASP A 367 3.72 13.49 -5.09
CA ASP A 367 4.20 14.69 -4.40
C ASP A 367 3.63 14.79 -2.97
N LYS A 368 3.51 13.66 -2.25
CA LYS A 368 2.89 13.55 -0.91
C LYS A 368 3.81 12.81 0.06
N GLY A 369 3.45 12.75 1.33
CA GLY A 369 4.23 12.00 2.34
C GLY A 369 5.55 12.64 2.76
N CYS A 370 5.72 13.93 2.50
CA CYS A 370 6.85 14.73 2.94
C CYS A 370 6.36 16.00 3.62
N LEU A 371 6.94 16.37 4.76
CA LEU A 371 6.56 17.60 5.47
C LEU A 371 7.05 18.86 4.76
N LEU A 372 8.03 18.78 3.89
CA LEU A 372 8.75 19.94 3.39
C LEU A 372 8.60 20.20 1.89
N TYR A 373 7.53 19.80 1.26
CA TYR A 373 7.15 20.39 -0.03
C TYR A 373 6.62 21.83 0.17
N THR A 374 7.45 22.66 0.79
CA THR A 374 7.15 24.05 1.03
C THR A 374 7.73 24.97 -0.03
N SER A 375 8.69 24.49 -0.81
CA SER A 375 9.06 25.16 -2.06
C SER A 375 8.07 24.72 -3.12
N PRO A 376 7.38 25.65 -3.81
CA PRO A 376 6.58 25.25 -4.95
C PRO A 376 7.52 24.55 -5.92
N SER A 377 7.26 23.25 -6.15
CA SER A 377 7.92 22.52 -7.22
C SER A 377 7.73 23.34 -8.52
N PRO A 378 8.68 23.32 -9.45
CA PRO A 378 8.44 23.90 -10.77
C PRO A 378 7.17 23.35 -11.47
N ARG A 379 6.65 22.19 -10.99
CA ARG A 379 5.37 21.62 -11.41
C ARG A 379 4.18 22.34 -10.78
N ASP A 380 4.26 22.82 -9.53
CA ASP A 380 3.19 23.58 -8.88
C ASP A 380 3.01 24.96 -9.53
N GLN A 381 4.07 25.52 -10.12
CA GLN A 381 4.03 26.78 -10.87
C GLN A 381 3.39 26.62 -12.26
N ARG A 382 3.33 25.41 -12.82
CA ARG A 382 2.70 25.17 -14.13
C ARG A 382 1.18 25.10 -14.07
N GLY A 383 0.61 24.75 -12.91
CA GLY A 383 -0.85 24.71 -12.70
C GLY A 383 -1.54 26.07 -12.54
N SER A 384 -0.81 27.16 -12.39
CA SER A 384 -1.38 28.49 -12.17
C SER A 384 -1.40 29.41 -13.39
N ARG A 385 -1.00 28.93 -14.56
CA ARG A 385 -1.13 29.67 -15.81
C ARG A 385 -2.27 29.08 -16.64
N MET A 386 -3.48 29.53 -16.36
CA MET A 386 -4.50 29.57 -17.40
C MET A 386 -4.08 30.63 -18.43
N PRO A 387 -4.09 30.35 -19.74
CA PRO A 387 -4.00 31.37 -20.72
C PRO A 387 -5.25 32.25 -20.58
N SER A 388 -5.07 33.56 -20.36
CA SER A 388 -6.14 34.51 -20.58
C SER A 388 -6.47 34.48 -22.08
N CYS A 389 -7.63 33.93 -22.43
CA CYS A 389 -8.20 34.14 -23.73
C CYS A 389 -8.60 35.62 -23.82
N ALA A 390 -7.92 36.35 -24.68
CA ALA A 390 -8.41 37.61 -25.24
C ALA A 390 -9.37 37.28 -26.39
#